data_c3aef9d1c08346a04d66e2a0670a197d
#
_entry.id   c3aef9d1c08346a04d66e2a0670a197d
#
_cell.length_a   1.000
_cell.length_b   1.000
_cell.length_c   1.000
_cell.angle_alpha   90.00
_cell.angle_beta   90.00
_cell.angle_gamma   90.00
#
_symmetry.space_group_name_H-M   'P 1'
#
loop_
_entity.id
_entity.type
_entity.pdbx_description
1 polymer ?
#
loop_
_entity_poly.entity_id
_entity_poly.type
_entity_poly.pdbx_seq_one_letter_code
_entity_poly.pdbx_strand_id
1 'polypeptide(L)'
;MNRYYFIKKFDQSHIDKQDKKTIIIFRNYNQDIDEKLILTIKNYCKKKGNKFLISNNIKLAIKLNLDGAYIPSFNKDKKHLSYSVRKSFIILGSAHNVYEMRTKELQNVNAIFLSSIFKKNKNYLGINKFKSLSLLSNKPFIALG
;
A
#
# COMPACT_ATOMS: atom_id res chain seq x y z
N MET A 1 2.54 4.61 15.76
CA MET A 1 1.52 4.25 14.76
C MET A 1 1.92 4.82 13.41
N ASN A 2 1.94 4.00 12.37
CA ASN A 2 2.24 4.46 11.02
C ASN A 2 1.01 5.17 10.43
N ARG A 3 1.27 6.21 9.68
CA ARG A 3 0.27 6.91 8.87
C ARG A 3 0.54 6.61 7.41
N TYR A 4 -0.49 6.67 6.58
CA TYR A 4 -0.39 6.35 5.16
C TYR A 4 -1.08 7.44 4.34
N TYR A 5 -0.47 7.82 3.23
CA TYR A 5 -1.00 8.83 2.34
C TYR A 5 -0.86 8.39 0.89
N PHE A 6 -1.97 8.28 0.19
CA PHE A 6 -2.00 7.88 -1.22
C PHE A 6 -1.91 9.09 -2.13
N ILE A 7 -1.02 9.03 -3.10
CA ILE A 7 -0.87 10.05 -4.14
C ILE A 7 -1.08 9.43 -5.52
N LYS A 8 -1.66 10.20 -6.44
CA LYS A 8 -1.86 9.80 -7.85
C LYS A 8 -0.91 10.52 -8.79
N LYS A 9 -0.33 11.61 -8.35
CA LYS A 9 0.61 12.46 -9.08
C LYS A 9 1.61 13.04 -8.11
N PHE A 10 2.71 13.56 -8.64
CA PHE A 10 3.71 14.24 -7.82
C PHE A 10 3.28 15.69 -7.57
N ASP A 11 3.04 15.99 -6.30
CA ASP A 11 2.81 17.33 -5.80
C ASP A 11 3.55 17.48 -4.46
N GLN A 12 4.61 18.26 -4.45
CA GLN A 12 5.46 18.48 -3.27
C GLN A 12 4.65 18.99 -2.07
N SER A 13 3.68 19.87 -2.31
CA SER A 13 2.88 20.46 -1.25
C SER A 13 2.08 19.41 -0.46
N HIS A 14 1.59 18.37 -1.14
CA HIS A 14 0.88 17.29 -0.49
C HIS A 14 1.78 16.44 0.41
N ILE A 15 3.00 16.18 -0.03
CA ILE A 15 3.98 15.44 0.77
C ILE A 15 4.48 16.30 1.95
N ASP A 16 4.70 17.58 1.73
CA ASP A 16 5.18 18.51 2.76
C ASP A 16 4.22 18.62 3.96
N LYS A 17 2.94 18.44 3.72
CA LYS A 17 1.91 18.46 4.78
C LYS A 17 1.92 17.21 5.66
N GLN A 18 2.61 16.15 5.23
CA GLN A 18 2.66 14.90 5.97
C GLN A 18 3.84 14.91 6.95
N ASP A 19 3.67 14.28 8.11
CA ASP A 19 4.79 14.09 9.02
C ASP A 19 5.76 13.02 8.49
N LYS A 20 6.98 12.99 9.05
CA LYS A 20 8.04 12.06 8.61
C LYS A 20 7.68 10.58 8.78
N LYS A 21 6.76 10.26 9.68
CA LYS A 21 6.30 8.89 9.92
C LYS A 21 5.25 8.43 8.91
N THR A 22 4.75 9.33 8.08
CA THR A 22 3.78 8.99 7.04
C THR A 22 4.46 8.25 5.90
N ILE A 23 3.92 7.10 5.55
CA ILE A 23 4.33 6.32 4.39
C ILE A 23 3.56 6.83 3.18
N ILE A 24 4.28 7.28 2.16
CA ILE A 24 3.68 7.77 0.91
C ILE A 24 3.53 6.61 -0.05
N ILE A 25 2.33 6.43 -0.59
CA ILE A 25 2.02 5.35 -1.54
C ILE A 25 1.56 5.96 -2.85
N PHE A 26 2.34 5.75 -3.91
CA PHE A 26 1.95 6.16 -5.26
C PHE A 26 1.00 5.13 -5.86
N ARG A 27 -0.24 5.54 -6.10
CA ARG A 27 -1.32 4.68 -6.60
C ARG A 27 -1.94 5.27 -7.84
N ASN A 28 -1.42 4.87 -8.99
CA ASN A 28 -1.98 5.20 -10.28
C ASN A 28 -1.96 3.95 -11.18
N TYR A 29 -3.14 3.37 -11.41
CA TYR A 29 -3.28 2.13 -12.18
C TYR A 29 -3.54 2.38 -13.68
N ASN A 30 -3.79 3.62 -14.08
CA ASN A 30 -4.31 3.96 -15.41
C ASN A 30 -3.23 4.47 -16.36
N GLN A 31 -1.97 4.55 -15.94
CA GLN A 31 -0.89 5.09 -16.76
C GLN A 31 0.29 4.13 -16.78
N ASP A 32 1.00 4.12 -17.89
CA ASP A 32 2.33 3.52 -17.93
C ASP A 32 3.23 4.21 -16.91
N ILE A 33 3.97 3.42 -16.17
CA ILE A 33 4.80 3.93 -15.10
C ILE A 33 6.04 4.58 -15.70
N ASP A 34 6.17 5.88 -15.51
CA ASP A 34 7.40 6.60 -15.80
C ASP A 34 8.40 6.43 -14.66
N GLU A 35 9.46 5.65 -14.91
CA GLU A 35 10.50 5.40 -13.92
C GLU A 35 11.17 6.69 -13.44
N LYS A 36 11.32 7.69 -14.31
CA LYS A 36 11.90 8.99 -13.93
C LYS A 36 11.03 9.71 -12.91
N LEU A 37 9.72 9.67 -13.11
CA LEU A 37 8.77 10.24 -12.15
C LEU A 37 8.88 9.52 -10.79
N ILE A 38 8.92 8.21 -10.79
CA ILE A 38 9.04 7.42 -9.55
C ILE A 38 10.34 7.74 -8.83
N LEU A 39 11.45 7.85 -9.52
CA LEU A 39 12.73 8.26 -8.92
C LEU A 39 12.69 9.68 -8.36
N THR A 40 12.03 10.60 -9.04
CA THR A 40 11.84 11.98 -8.56
C THR A 40 11.08 11.98 -7.23
N ILE A 41 9.98 11.25 -7.15
CA ILE A 41 9.18 11.13 -5.91
C ILE A 41 10.00 10.44 -4.82
N LYS A 42 10.70 9.35 -5.15
CA LYS A 42 11.59 8.65 -4.21
C LYS A 42 12.61 9.59 -3.57
N ASN A 43 13.31 10.35 -4.39
CA ASN A 43 14.36 11.26 -3.92
C ASN A 43 13.78 12.37 -3.04
N TYR A 44 12.62 12.88 -3.40
CA TYR A 44 11.92 13.88 -2.61
C TYR A 44 11.48 13.32 -1.25
N CYS A 45 10.86 12.13 -1.22
CA CYS A 45 10.47 11.47 0.01
C CYS A 45 11.67 11.17 0.90
N LYS A 46 12.77 10.68 0.32
CA LYS A 46 14.01 10.42 1.05
C LYS A 46 14.56 11.69 1.71
N LYS A 47 14.58 12.80 0.99
CA LYS A 47 15.00 14.11 1.51
C LYS A 47 14.13 14.55 2.69
N LYS A 48 12.82 14.28 2.64
CA LYS A 48 11.87 14.62 3.70
C LYS A 48 11.85 13.62 4.86
N GLY A 49 12.43 12.44 4.68
CA GLY A 49 12.44 11.36 5.67
C GLY A 49 11.20 10.46 5.64
N ASN A 50 10.39 10.53 4.58
CA ASN A 50 9.23 9.66 4.39
C ASN A 50 9.61 8.38 3.65
N LYS A 51 9.04 7.26 4.06
CA LYS A 51 9.09 6.04 3.26
C LYS A 51 8.17 6.16 2.05
N PHE A 52 8.58 5.53 0.95
CA PHE A 52 7.87 5.60 -0.33
C PHE A 52 7.65 4.21 -0.92
N LEU A 53 6.39 3.92 -1.24
CA LEU A 53 5.93 2.68 -1.88
C LEU A 53 5.24 3.00 -3.20
N ILE A 54 5.33 2.06 -4.15
CA ILE A 54 4.48 2.10 -5.35
C ILE A 54 3.48 0.96 -5.33
N SER A 55 2.35 1.17 -5.99
CA SER A 55 1.32 0.15 -6.09
C SER A 55 1.48 -0.72 -7.33
N ASN A 56 1.14 -1.99 -7.15
CA ASN A 56 0.95 -2.99 -8.19
C ASN A 56 2.18 -3.30 -9.06
N ASN A 57 3.39 -3.01 -8.56
CA ASN A 57 4.62 -3.31 -9.30
C ASN A 57 5.79 -3.57 -8.35
N ILE A 58 5.85 -4.77 -7.80
CA ILE A 58 6.90 -5.16 -6.84
C ILE A 58 8.27 -5.21 -7.50
N LYS A 59 8.35 -5.70 -8.75
CA LYS A 59 9.63 -5.72 -9.49
C LYS A 59 10.24 -4.33 -9.63
N LEU A 60 9.43 -3.35 -9.99
CA LEU A 60 9.90 -1.98 -10.13
C LEU A 60 10.30 -1.39 -8.77
N ALA A 61 9.53 -1.68 -7.72
CA ALA A 61 9.89 -1.25 -6.37
C ALA A 61 11.25 -1.78 -5.94
N ILE A 62 11.55 -3.05 -6.25
CA ILE A 62 12.86 -3.65 -5.99
C ILE A 62 13.93 -3.02 -6.88
N LYS A 63 13.69 -2.92 -8.19
CA LYS A 63 14.63 -2.34 -9.16
C LYS A 63 15.08 -0.93 -8.77
N LEU A 64 14.14 -0.10 -8.35
CA LEU A 64 14.40 1.29 -7.97
C LEU A 64 14.77 1.47 -6.49
N ASN A 65 14.91 0.37 -5.77
CA ASN A 65 15.25 0.37 -4.34
C ASN A 65 14.30 1.24 -3.50
N LEU A 66 13.01 1.11 -3.74
CA LEU A 66 11.98 1.77 -2.93
C LEU A 66 11.83 1.09 -1.57
N ASP A 67 11.10 1.70 -0.66
CA ASP A 67 10.88 1.14 0.68
C ASP A 67 9.92 -0.05 0.68
N GLY A 68 9.14 -0.21 -0.38
CA GLY A 68 8.22 -1.32 -0.51
C GLY A 68 7.22 -1.16 -1.64
N ALA A 69 6.17 -1.97 -1.58
CA ALA A 69 5.11 -1.99 -2.57
C ALA A 69 3.73 -2.19 -1.92
N TYR A 70 2.70 -1.75 -2.63
CA TYR A 70 1.31 -1.93 -2.23
C TYR A 70 0.59 -2.81 -3.26
N ILE A 71 -0.04 -3.88 -2.80
CA ILE A 71 -0.75 -4.84 -3.64
C ILE A 71 -2.25 -4.55 -3.56
N PRO A 72 -2.90 -4.09 -4.65
CA PRO A 72 -4.33 -3.84 -4.63
C PRO A 72 -5.15 -5.13 -4.48
N SER A 73 -6.40 -4.99 -4.07
CA SER A 73 -7.31 -6.12 -3.80
C SER A 73 -7.50 -7.05 -5.00
N PHE A 74 -7.51 -6.50 -6.21
CA PHE A 74 -7.69 -7.27 -7.44
C PHE A 74 -6.47 -8.09 -7.86
N ASN A 75 -5.27 -7.77 -7.36
CA ASN A 75 -4.05 -8.50 -7.71
C ASN A 75 -3.91 -9.75 -6.82
N LYS A 76 -3.95 -10.92 -7.44
CA LYS A 76 -3.82 -12.23 -6.78
C LYS A 76 -2.47 -12.91 -7.05
N ASP A 77 -1.56 -12.24 -7.75
CA ASP A 77 -0.27 -12.79 -8.15
C ASP A 77 0.62 -13.04 -6.92
N LYS A 78 1.26 -14.21 -6.89
CA LYS A 78 2.17 -14.64 -5.81
C LYS A 78 3.62 -14.76 -6.28
N LYS A 79 3.95 -14.32 -7.48
CA LYS A 79 5.31 -14.45 -8.05
C LYS A 79 6.36 -13.76 -7.19
N HIS A 80 6.00 -12.67 -6.52
CA HIS A 80 6.92 -11.92 -5.65
C HIS A 80 7.44 -12.74 -4.46
N LEU A 81 6.77 -13.82 -4.07
CA LEU A 81 7.25 -14.69 -2.99
C LEU A 81 8.58 -15.36 -3.31
N SER A 82 8.93 -15.47 -4.58
CA SER A 82 10.22 -15.99 -5.04
C SER A 82 11.32 -14.91 -5.16
N TYR A 83 10.97 -13.64 -5.01
CA TYR A 83 11.94 -12.56 -5.15
C TYR A 83 12.77 -12.40 -3.90
N SER A 84 14.07 -12.13 -4.09
CA SER A 84 14.95 -11.73 -3.01
C SER A 84 14.73 -10.27 -2.67
N VAL A 85 14.25 -10.00 -1.46
CA VAL A 85 14.03 -8.64 -0.96
C VAL A 85 14.76 -8.44 0.36
N ARG A 86 15.17 -7.21 0.63
CA ARG A 86 15.75 -6.88 1.92
C ARG A 86 14.71 -7.05 3.04
N LYS A 87 15.17 -7.35 4.25
CA LYS A 87 14.31 -7.59 5.40
C LYS A 87 13.39 -6.40 5.74
N SER A 88 13.83 -5.19 5.45
CA SER A 88 13.07 -3.96 5.70
C SER A 88 12.04 -3.61 4.61
N PHE A 89 11.97 -4.39 3.52
CA PHE A 89 11.03 -4.13 2.43
C PHE A 89 9.60 -4.35 2.89
N ILE A 90 8.76 -3.33 2.71
CA ILE A 90 7.39 -3.31 3.20
C ILE A 90 6.45 -3.76 2.07
N ILE A 91 5.59 -4.74 2.35
CA ILE A 91 4.53 -5.13 1.44
C ILE A 91 3.20 -4.89 2.14
N LEU A 92 2.41 -3.98 1.60
CA LEU A 92 1.06 -3.69 2.07
C LEU A 92 0.05 -4.24 1.05
N GLY A 93 -1.14 -4.56 1.50
CA GLY A 93 -2.19 -5.00 0.60
C GLY A 93 -3.54 -4.46 1.00
N SER A 94 -4.51 -4.49 0.10
CA SER A 94 -5.89 -4.13 0.40
C SER A 94 -6.86 -5.28 0.16
N ALA A 95 -7.97 -5.27 0.89
CA ALA A 95 -9.04 -6.25 0.79
C ALA A 95 -10.38 -5.60 1.13
N HIS A 96 -11.47 -6.15 0.56
CA HIS A 96 -12.83 -5.71 0.82
C HIS A 96 -13.68 -6.81 1.48
N ASN A 97 -13.20 -8.04 1.49
CA ASN A 97 -13.91 -9.21 1.99
C ASN A 97 -12.94 -10.29 2.48
N VAL A 98 -13.47 -11.35 3.06
CA VAL A 98 -12.68 -12.49 3.60
C VAL A 98 -11.81 -13.14 2.52
N TYR A 99 -12.35 -13.34 1.33
CA TYR A 99 -11.61 -13.98 0.24
C TYR A 99 -10.37 -13.19 -0.15
N GLU A 100 -10.52 -11.89 -0.33
CA GLU A 100 -9.39 -11.01 -0.64
C GLU A 100 -8.40 -10.92 0.52
N MET A 101 -8.87 -10.94 1.77
CA MET A 101 -8.00 -11.04 2.95
C MET A 101 -7.13 -12.29 2.92
N ARG A 102 -7.70 -13.45 2.64
CA ARG A 102 -6.96 -14.71 2.53
C ARG A 102 -5.93 -14.66 1.41
N THR A 103 -6.29 -14.04 0.29
CA THR A 103 -5.34 -13.80 -0.79
C THR A 103 -4.15 -12.95 -0.32
N LYS A 104 -4.39 -11.87 0.41
CA LYS A 104 -3.33 -11.02 0.96
C LYS A 104 -2.46 -11.75 1.98
N GLU A 105 -3.03 -12.59 2.81
CA GLU A 105 -2.26 -13.46 3.71
C GLU A 105 -1.33 -14.38 2.94
N LEU A 106 -1.83 -15.04 1.88
CA LEU A 106 -1.03 -15.90 1.01
C LEU A 106 0.06 -15.13 0.24
N GLN A 107 -0.16 -13.86 -0.03
CA GLN A 107 0.84 -12.95 -0.59
C GLN A 107 1.85 -12.45 0.44
N ASN A 108 1.71 -12.85 1.69
CA ASN A 108 2.60 -12.52 2.80
C ASN A 108 2.80 -11.01 3.00
N VAL A 109 1.72 -10.25 2.95
CA VAL A 109 1.76 -8.81 3.22
C VAL A 109 2.05 -8.53 4.70
N ASN A 110 2.66 -7.38 4.99
CA ASN A 110 2.94 -6.95 6.36
C ASN A 110 1.69 -6.39 7.06
N ALA A 111 0.77 -5.79 6.30
CA ALA A 111 -0.49 -5.27 6.81
C ALA A 111 -1.54 -5.23 5.72
N ILE A 112 -2.82 -5.28 6.12
CA ILE A 112 -3.96 -5.30 5.19
C ILE A 112 -4.83 -4.06 5.43
N PHE A 113 -5.03 -3.27 4.37
CA PHE A 113 -6.04 -2.21 4.36
C PHE A 113 -7.39 -2.84 4.10
N LEU A 114 -8.32 -2.73 5.04
CA LEU A 114 -9.72 -3.06 4.85
C LEU A 114 -10.49 -1.80 4.48
N SER A 115 -11.08 -1.78 3.32
CA SER A 115 -11.86 -0.66 2.80
C SER A 115 -13.22 -1.14 2.27
N SER A 116 -14.19 -0.32 2.17
CA SER A 116 -14.32 1.01 2.72
C SER A 116 -15.12 0.93 4.02
N ILE A 117 -14.68 1.61 5.08
CA ILE A 117 -15.39 1.56 6.36
C ILE A 117 -16.60 2.47 6.35
N PHE A 118 -16.46 3.64 5.75
CA PHE A 118 -17.50 4.65 5.71
C PHE A 118 -18.32 4.56 4.43
N LYS A 119 -19.58 5.00 4.50
CA LYS A 119 -20.56 4.95 3.41
C LYS A 119 -20.23 5.96 2.30
N LYS A 120 -19.07 5.82 1.67
CA LYS A 120 -18.67 6.64 0.51
C LYS A 120 -18.82 5.92 -0.83
N ASN A 121 -19.07 4.60 -0.81
CA ASN A 121 -19.28 3.80 -2.00
C ASN A 121 -20.22 2.63 -1.72
N LYS A 122 -20.61 1.91 -2.78
CA LYS A 122 -21.58 0.80 -2.70
C LYS A 122 -21.16 -0.38 -1.82
N ASN A 123 -19.86 -0.55 -1.60
CA ASN A 123 -19.29 -1.72 -0.94
C ASN A 123 -18.66 -1.40 0.42
N TYR A 124 -19.19 -0.40 1.12
CA TYR A 124 -18.66 -0.06 2.43
C TYR A 124 -18.88 -1.20 3.44
N LEU A 125 -17.89 -1.41 4.31
CA LEU A 125 -17.92 -2.47 5.32
C LEU A 125 -18.70 -2.07 6.56
N GLY A 126 -18.57 -0.85 7.01
CA GLY A 126 -19.01 -0.42 8.33
C GLY A 126 -18.06 -0.91 9.45
N ILE A 127 -18.19 -0.29 10.61
CA ILE A 127 -17.30 -0.55 11.74
C ILE A 127 -17.43 -1.99 12.26
N ASN A 128 -18.65 -2.51 12.35
CA ASN A 128 -18.90 -3.85 12.89
C ASN A 128 -18.30 -4.94 12.00
N LYS A 129 -18.49 -4.84 10.69
CA LYS A 129 -17.92 -5.79 9.74
C LYS A 129 -16.39 -5.69 9.70
N PHE A 130 -15.84 -4.49 9.77
CA PHE A 130 -14.40 -4.28 9.91
C PHE A 130 -13.85 -5.02 11.13
N LYS A 131 -14.45 -4.84 12.31
CA LYS A 131 -14.05 -5.51 13.53
C LYS A 131 -14.13 -7.04 13.39
N SER A 132 -15.21 -7.55 12.83
CA SER A 132 -15.40 -8.99 12.63
C SER A 132 -14.35 -9.57 11.69
N LEU A 133 -14.05 -8.91 10.57
CA LEU A 133 -13.04 -9.35 9.62
C LEU A 133 -11.63 -9.28 10.22
N SER A 134 -11.31 -8.25 10.98
CA SER A 134 -9.99 -8.08 11.58
C SER A 134 -9.65 -9.16 12.60
N LEU A 135 -10.63 -9.81 13.21
CA LEU A 135 -10.43 -10.94 14.13
C LEU A 135 -10.08 -12.25 13.41
N LEU A 136 -10.30 -12.34 12.10
CA LEU A 136 -10.09 -13.57 11.32
C LEU A 136 -8.65 -13.76 10.85
N SER A 137 -7.76 -12.81 11.10
CA SER A 137 -6.37 -12.88 10.66
C SER A 137 -5.41 -12.38 11.73
N ASN A 138 -4.19 -12.91 11.71
CA ASN A 138 -3.09 -12.44 12.57
C ASN A 138 -2.32 -11.25 11.97
N LYS A 139 -2.63 -10.84 10.75
CA LYS A 139 -2.00 -9.67 10.12
C LYS A 139 -2.56 -8.38 10.72
N PRO A 140 -1.74 -7.33 10.86
CA PRO A 140 -2.25 -6.01 11.22
C PRO A 140 -3.23 -5.48 10.17
N PHE A 141 -4.31 -4.86 10.64
CA PHE A 141 -5.31 -4.26 9.77
C PHE A 141 -5.29 -2.75 9.89
N ILE A 142 -5.52 -2.10 8.75
CA ILE A 142 -5.58 -0.65 8.64
C ILE A 142 -6.95 -0.30 8.08
N ALA A 143 -7.65 0.57 8.79
CA ALA A 143 -8.95 1.08 8.35
C ALA A 143 -8.77 2.11 7.24
N LEU A 144 -9.43 1.91 6.12
CA LEU A 144 -9.42 2.86 5.01
C LEU A 144 -10.86 3.35 4.74
N GLY A 145 -11.03 4.63 4.86
CA GLY A 145 -12.32 5.29 4.67
C GLY A 145 -12.74 5.53 3.23
#